data_231c4d16e654e850ca1dccd4a4e4b08f
#
_entry.id   231c4d16e654e850ca1dccd4a4e4b08f
#
_cell.length_a   1.000
_cell.length_b   1.000
_cell.length_c   1.000
_cell.angle_alpha   90.00
_cell.angle_beta   90.00
_cell.angle_gamma   90.00
#
_symmetry.space_group_name_H-M   'P 1'
#
loop_
_entity.id
_entity.type
_entity.pdbx_description
1 polymer ?
#
loop_
_entity_poly.entity_id
_entity_poly.type
_entity_poly.pdbx_seq_one_letter_code
_entity_poly.pdbx_strand_id
1 'polypeptide(L)'
;VTIALTGATGFVGQAVLDQAAQSDETVRALTRRAQAPRANVEWVAGDLSDTAALAALCEPCDAIVHVAGLTNAPDPAAFEEANVDGTARLIAAARHSRAKRFVFVSSLSAREPGLSAYGASKARAEKLVEASGLDWTNVRPPGVYGPRDVDYFEMFRSARFGFVPLPPGGASSIIHVTDLARLLLALVDAPPALVRRRVFEPDDAREGGWSHKELARAIGKAVGRPVFAPHLPRSVLDAAAKVDRMVRGDKARLTADRVGYMTHPNWVARSAMKVPEAVWSPSVSGEEGLAATARWYRDNGWL
;
A
#
# COMPACT_ATOMS: atom_id res chain seq x y z
N VAL A 1 -16.83 -15.52 6.93
CA VAL A 1 -15.74 -15.02 7.81
C VAL A 1 -15.97 -13.55 8.11
N THR A 2 -15.76 -13.13 9.38
CA THR A 2 -15.83 -11.72 9.77
C THR A 2 -14.42 -11.15 9.89
N ILE A 3 -14.14 -10.09 9.13
CA ILE A 3 -12.81 -9.48 9.01
C ILE A 3 -12.81 -8.09 9.66
N ALA A 4 -11.89 -7.83 10.58
CA ALA A 4 -11.59 -6.48 11.05
C ALA A 4 -10.65 -5.80 10.04
N LEU A 5 -11.06 -4.66 9.48
CA LEU A 5 -10.27 -3.91 8.51
C LEU A 5 -9.94 -2.52 9.06
N THR A 6 -8.68 -2.20 9.15
CA THR A 6 -8.22 -0.82 9.38
C THR A 6 -7.77 -0.18 8.06
N GLY A 7 -7.88 1.14 7.96
CA GLY A 7 -7.53 1.85 6.73
C GLY A 7 -8.56 1.69 5.60
N ALA A 8 -9.77 1.27 5.92
CA ALA A 8 -10.86 0.96 5.00
C ALA A 8 -11.24 2.11 4.04
N THR A 9 -11.08 3.36 4.48
CA THR A 9 -11.39 4.56 3.67
C THR A 9 -10.24 5.02 2.78
N GLY A 10 -9.07 4.39 2.91
CA GLY A 10 -7.89 4.65 2.07
C GLY A 10 -7.93 3.92 0.73
N PHE A 11 -6.94 4.18 -0.12
CA PHE A 11 -6.81 3.62 -1.46
C PHE A 11 -6.89 2.08 -1.48
N VAL A 12 -6.00 1.41 -0.75
CA VAL A 12 -5.99 -0.07 -0.68
C VAL A 12 -7.21 -0.60 0.06
N GLY A 13 -7.62 0.05 1.16
CA GLY A 13 -8.78 -0.38 1.95
C GLY A 13 -10.09 -0.34 1.15
N GLN A 14 -10.30 0.67 0.32
CA GLN A 14 -11.45 0.72 -0.59
C GLN A 14 -11.46 -0.45 -1.58
N ALA A 15 -10.30 -0.82 -2.13
CA ALA A 15 -10.19 -1.97 -3.02
C ALA A 15 -10.47 -3.29 -2.27
N VAL A 16 -10.04 -3.42 -0.99
CA VAL A 16 -10.40 -4.58 -0.15
C VAL A 16 -11.91 -4.66 0.03
N LEU A 17 -12.58 -3.54 0.34
CA LEU A 17 -14.04 -3.50 0.44
C LEU A 17 -14.74 -3.81 -0.88
N ASP A 18 -14.18 -3.36 -2.03
CA ASP A 18 -14.72 -3.67 -3.37
C ASP A 18 -14.63 -5.17 -3.68
N GLN A 19 -13.56 -5.84 -3.25
CA GLN A 19 -13.38 -7.28 -3.42
C GLN A 19 -14.25 -8.09 -2.44
N ALA A 20 -14.30 -7.70 -1.17
CA ALA A 20 -15.13 -8.36 -0.17
C ALA A 20 -16.64 -8.30 -0.51
N ALA A 21 -17.09 -7.26 -1.23
CA ALA A 21 -18.47 -7.18 -1.71
C ALA A 21 -18.82 -8.22 -2.77
N GLN A 22 -17.84 -8.95 -3.34
CA GLN A 22 -18.02 -10.02 -4.32
C GLN A 22 -17.98 -11.40 -3.67
N SER A 23 -17.88 -11.47 -2.36
CA SER A 23 -17.81 -12.69 -1.55
C SER A 23 -18.77 -12.61 -0.36
N ASP A 24 -18.89 -13.70 0.39
CA ASP A 24 -19.76 -13.79 1.57
C ASP A 24 -19.07 -13.26 2.87
N GLU A 25 -17.96 -12.54 2.75
CA GLU A 25 -17.26 -12.00 3.91
C GLU A 25 -17.99 -10.78 4.48
N THR A 26 -18.06 -10.72 5.79
CA THR A 26 -18.50 -9.51 6.51
C THR A 26 -17.28 -8.73 6.96
N VAL A 27 -17.23 -7.43 6.65
CA VAL A 27 -16.12 -6.57 7.03
C VAL A 27 -16.55 -5.59 8.10
N ARG A 28 -15.89 -5.62 9.25
CA ARG A 28 -15.96 -4.55 10.26
C ARG A 28 -14.83 -3.56 9.99
N ALA A 29 -15.19 -2.34 9.63
CA ALA A 29 -14.26 -1.36 9.07
C ALA A 29 -14.09 -0.16 9.99
N LEU A 30 -12.86 0.07 10.50
CA LEU A 30 -12.55 1.23 11.33
C LEU A 30 -12.60 2.52 10.51
N THR A 31 -13.30 3.53 11.01
CA THR A 31 -13.42 4.82 10.34
C THR A 31 -13.50 5.99 11.33
N ARG A 32 -12.79 7.09 10.99
CA ARG A 32 -12.81 8.35 11.75
C ARG A 32 -14.01 9.25 11.44
N ARG A 33 -14.72 8.95 10.34
CA ARG A 33 -15.83 9.77 9.85
C ARG A 33 -16.99 8.87 9.46
N ALA A 34 -18.21 9.33 9.62
CA ALA A 34 -19.38 8.63 9.12
C ALA A 34 -19.21 8.29 7.63
N GLN A 35 -19.58 7.08 7.26
CA GLN A 35 -19.54 6.56 5.89
C GLN A 35 -20.96 6.20 5.44
N ALA A 36 -21.18 6.24 4.13
CA ALA A 36 -22.42 5.73 3.57
C ALA A 36 -22.56 4.21 3.86
N PRO A 37 -23.77 3.71 4.06
CA PRO A 37 -24.04 2.28 4.19
C PRO A 37 -23.46 1.52 2.98
N ARG A 38 -22.88 0.37 3.23
CA ARG A 38 -22.34 -0.52 2.19
C ARG A 38 -22.67 -1.96 2.57
N ALA A 39 -23.08 -2.75 1.57
CA ALA A 39 -23.39 -4.15 1.77
C ALA A 39 -22.20 -4.89 2.39
N ASN A 40 -22.47 -5.77 3.35
CA ASN A 40 -21.50 -6.58 4.09
C ASN A 40 -20.43 -5.78 4.86
N VAL A 41 -20.63 -4.46 5.07
CA VAL A 41 -19.71 -3.60 5.84
C VAL A 41 -20.39 -3.02 7.05
N GLU A 42 -19.84 -3.30 8.22
CA GLU A 42 -20.18 -2.65 9.48
C GLU A 42 -19.11 -1.60 9.81
N TRP A 43 -19.51 -0.33 9.87
CA TRP A 43 -18.59 0.75 10.18
C TRP A 43 -18.43 0.91 11.70
N VAL A 44 -17.20 0.81 12.18
CA VAL A 44 -16.82 1.04 13.58
C VAL A 44 -16.18 2.41 13.68
N ALA A 45 -16.81 3.32 14.42
CA ALA A 45 -16.29 4.68 14.61
C ALA A 45 -15.09 4.66 15.56
N GLY A 46 -14.01 5.34 15.18
CA GLY A 46 -12.77 5.45 15.95
C GLY A 46 -11.54 5.51 15.04
N ASP A 47 -10.38 5.50 15.67
CA ASP A 47 -9.08 5.48 15.00
C ASP A 47 -8.08 4.57 15.73
N LEU A 48 -6.82 4.56 15.27
CA LEU A 48 -5.77 3.71 15.87
C LEU A 48 -5.31 4.18 17.27
N SER A 49 -5.75 5.34 17.75
CA SER A 49 -5.48 5.81 19.11
C SER A 49 -6.61 5.43 20.10
N ASP A 50 -7.77 5.09 19.59
CA ASP A 50 -8.95 4.71 20.37
C ASP A 50 -8.95 3.21 20.70
N THR A 51 -8.43 2.87 21.87
CA THR A 51 -8.32 1.47 22.33
C THR A 51 -9.68 0.79 22.52
N ALA A 52 -10.75 1.54 22.88
CA ALA A 52 -12.08 0.98 23.01
C ALA A 52 -12.68 0.64 21.63
N ALA A 53 -12.52 1.52 20.67
CA ALA A 53 -12.93 1.25 19.29
C ALA A 53 -12.16 0.07 18.68
N LEU A 54 -10.86 -0.04 18.96
CA LEU A 54 -10.05 -1.18 18.48
C LEU A 54 -10.49 -2.51 19.13
N ALA A 55 -10.83 -2.50 20.42
CA ALA A 55 -11.37 -3.69 21.08
C ALA A 55 -12.72 -4.09 20.45
N ALA A 56 -13.64 -3.15 20.30
CA ALA A 56 -14.93 -3.38 19.64
C ALA A 56 -14.80 -3.84 18.20
N LEU A 57 -13.80 -3.32 17.47
CA LEU A 57 -13.49 -3.75 16.10
C LEU A 57 -13.07 -5.21 16.04
N CYS A 58 -12.16 -5.62 16.91
CA CYS A 58 -11.48 -6.92 16.83
C CYS A 58 -12.26 -8.07 17.48
N GLU A 59 -13.03 -7.80 18.56
CA GLU A 59 -13.67 -8.83 19.40
C GLU A 59 -14.47 -9.88 18.61
N PRO A 60 -15.40 -9.49 17.71
CA PRO A 60 -16.24 -10.46 17.00
C PRO A 60 -15.59 -11.00 15.72
N CYS A 61 -14.34 -10.66 15.42
CA CYS A 61 -13.71 -10.97 14.13
C CYS A 61 -12.91 -12.27 14.18
N ASP A 62 -12.90 -12.97 13.05
CA ASP A 62 -12.11 -14.20 12.84
C ASP A 62 -10.69 -13.88 12.35
N ALA A 63 -10.53 -12.75 11.67
CA ALA A 63 -9.24 -12.28 11.15
C ALA A 63 -9.14 -10.74 11.18
N ILE A 64 -7.91 -10.24 11.13
CA ILE A 64 -7.60 -8.81 11.08
C ILE A 64 -6.75 -8.54 9.85
N VAL A 65 -7.16 -7.56 9.04
CA VAL A 65 -6.40 -7.01 7.92
C VAL A 65 -6.03 -5.56 8.24
N HIS A 66 -4.77 -5.35 8.55
CA HIS A 66 -4.25 -4.05 8.98
C HIS A 66 -3.62 -3.31 7.81
N VAL A 67 -4.41 -2.42 7.18
CA VAL A 67 -3.97 -1.59 6.04
C VAL A 67 -3.63 -0.16 6.48
N ALA A 68 -4.21 0.30 7.58
CA ALA A 68 -4.00 1.66 8.06
C ALA A 68 -2.51 1.99 8.28
N GLY A 69 -2.13 3.18 7.87
CA GLY A 69 -0.79 3.71 8.05
C GLY A 69 -0.58 4.97 7.21
N LEU A 70 0.38 5.79 7.61
CA LEU A 70 0.83 6.93 6.81
C LEU A 70 1.92 6.49 5.83
N THR A 71 1.82 6.97 4.60
CA THR A 71 2.82 6.77 3.53
C THR A 71 3.56 8.06 3.20
N ASN A 72 3.02 9.20 3.64
CA ASN A 72 3.63 10.51 3.50
C ASN A 72 3.25 11.37 4.70
N ALA A 73 4.22 12.04 5.30
CA ALA A 73 4.01 13.00 6.38
C ALA A 73 5.11 14.08 6.35
N PRO A 74 4.79 15.32 6.74
CA PRO A 74 5.78 16.40 6.83
C PRO A 74 6.71 16.23 8.03
N ASP A 75 6.24 15.55 9.08
CA ASP A 75 6.97 15.26 10.32
C ASP A 75 7.22 13.76 10.46
N PRO A 76 8.47 13.31 10.61
CA PRO A 76 8.82 11.93 10.87
C PRO A 76 8.12 11.32 12.10
N ALA A 77 7.82 12.10 13.15
CA ALA A 77 7.12 11.62 14.34
C ALA A 77 5.70 11.11 14.03
N ALA A 78 5.05 11.67 13.00
CA ALA A 78 3.73 11.21 12.59
C ALA A 78 3.76 9.77 12.05
N PHE A 79 4.86 9.34 11.42
CA PHE A 79 5.02 7.94 11.02
C PHE A 79 5.15 7.01 12.23
N GLU A 80 5.83 7.45 13.29
CA GLU A 80 5.95 6.66 14.52
C GLU A 80 4.59 6.44 15.16
N GLU A 81 3.86 7.52 15.38
CA GLU A 81 2.53 7.45 16.02
C GLU A 81 1.54 6.59 15.20
N ALA A 82 1.45 6.84 13.88
CA ALA A 82 0.47 6.16 13.05
C ALA A 82 0.86 4.71 12.73
N ASN A 83 2.12 4.47 12.36
CA ASN A 83 2.54 3.17 11.82
C ASN A 83 3.05 2.23 12.93
N VAL A 84 3.67 2.74 13.99
CA VAL A 84 4.25 1.91 15.06
C VAL A 84 3.30 1.82 16.24
N ASP A 85 2.96 2.95 16.87
CA ASP A 85 2.10 2.96 18.05
C ASP A 85 0.67 2.51 17.71
N GLY A 86 0.14 2.94 16.57
CA GLY A 86 -1.16 2.48 16.07
C GLY A 86 -1.20 0.97 15.86
N THR A 87 -0.14 0.40 15.26
CA THR A 87 -0.01 -1.07 15.10
C THR A 87 0.10 -1.77 16.45
N ALA A 88 0.87 -1.22 17.41
CA ALA A 88 1.00 -1.79 18.75
C ALA A 88 -0.35 -1.86 19.48
N ARG A 89 -1.16 -0.78 19.42
CA ARG A 89 -2.50 -0.75 20.03
C ARG A 89 -3.45 -1.77 19.37
N LEU A 90 -3.41 -1.89 18.04
CA LEU A 90 -4.22 -2.89 17.33
C LEU A 90 -3.79 -4.32 17.69
N ILE A 91 -2.49 -4.61 17.80
CA ILE A 91 -1.98 -5.90 18.27
C ILE A 91 -2.50 -6.20 19.68
N ALA A 92 -2.49 -5.22 20.58
CA ALA A 92 -3.02 -5.40 21.94
C ALA A 92 -4.50 -5.77 21.91
N ALA A 93 -5.33 -5.12 21.11
CA ALA A 93 -6.75 -5.47 20.93
C ALA A 93 -6.90 -6.86 20.31
N ALA A 94 -6.12 -7.17 19.27
CA ALA A 94 -6.14 -8.47 18.58
C ALA A 94 -5.85 -9.65 19.52
N ARG A 95 -4.92 -9.50 20.46
CA ARG A 95 -4.54 -10.55 21.43
C ARG A 95 -5.67 -10.90 22.42
N HIS A 96 -6.61 -10.02 22.61
CA HIS A 96 -7.78 -10.21 23.48
C HIS A 96 -9.05 -10.60 22.70
N SER A 97 -8.95 -10.71 21.38
CA SER A 97 -10.05 -11.11 20.49
C SER A 97 -9.97 -12.60 20.12
N ARG A 98 -10.99 -13.08 19.42
CA ARG A 98 -10.99 -14.43 18.86
C ARG A 98 -10.27 -14.53 17.50
N ALA A 99 -9.78 -13.42 16.96
CA ALA A 99 -9.11 -13.39 15.66
C ALA A 99 -7.88 -14.29 15.64
N LYS A 100 -7.88 -15.26 14.71
CA LYS A 100 -6.78 -16.23 14.57
C LYS A 100 -5.70 -15.74 13.63
N ARG A 101 -6.05 -14.90 12.63
CA ARG A 101 -5.16 -14.43 11.59
C ARG A 101 -4.95 -12.92 11.67
N PHE A 102 -3.71 -12.49 11.51
CA PHE A 102 -3.33 -11.07 11.45
C PHE A 102 -2.52 -10.80 10.17
N VAL A 103 -3.15 -10.18 9.17
CA VAL A 103 -2.49 -9.78 7.93
C VAL A 103 -2.09 -8.31 8.02
N PHE A 104 -0.80 -8.04 7.99
CA PHE A 104 -0.24 -6.68 8.08
C PHE A 104 0.26 -6.21 6.73
N VAL A 105 -0.24 -5.06 6.27
CA VAL A 105 0.25 -4.39 5.07
C VAL A 105 1.41 -3.48 5.43
N SER A 106 2.61 -3.97 5.16
CA SER A 106 3.88 -3.26 5.28
C SER A 106 4.22 -2.53 3.97
N SER A 107 5.46 -2.53 3.55
CA SER A 107 5.95 -1.96 2.29
C SER A 107 7.31 -2.56 1.94
N LEU A 108 7.67 -2.60 0.65
CA LEU A 108 9.04 -2.90 0.24
C LEU A 108 10.06 -1.94 0.89
N SER A 109 9.65 -0.70 1.23
CA SER A 109 10.50 0.27 1.91
C SER A 109 11.02 -0.22 3.27
N ALA A 110 10.33 -1.18 3.91
CA ALA A 110 10.78 -1.79 5.16
C ALA A 110 12.08 -2.62 5.02
N ARG A 111 12.49 -2.97 3.78
CA ARG A 111 13.77 -3.64 3.52
C ARG A 111 14.98 -2.77 3.80
N GLU A 112 14.82 -1.47 3.56
CA GLU A 112 15.88 -0.46 3.63
C GLU A 112 15.49 0.66 4.61
N PRO A 113 15.37 0.35 5.91
CA PRO A 113 14.83 1.30 6.90
C PRO A 113 15.70 2.54 7.09
N GLY A 114 16.97 2.50 6.68
CA GLY A 114 17.89 3.64 6.75
C GLY A 114 17.64 4.71 5.68
N LEU A 115 16.80 4.45 4.68
CA LEU A 115 16.58 5.39 3.58
C LEU A 115 15.48 6.42 3.86
N SER A 116 14.55 6.12 4.78
CA SER A 116 13.42 7.00 5.07
C SER A 116 12.80 6.71 6.44
N ALA A 117 12.19 7.71 7.06
CA ALA A 117 11.41 7.55 8.29
C ALA A 117 10.18 6.65 8.06
N TYR A 118 9.57 6.75 6.87
CA TYR A 118 8.50 5.85 6.43
C TYR A 118 8.96 4.39 6.46
N GLY A 119 10.03 4.05 5.74
CA GLY A 119 10.58 2.69 5.70
C GLY A 119 10.98 2.17 7.08
N ALA A 120 11.60 3.03 7.89
CA ALA A 120 11.96 2.73 9.27
C ALA A 120 10.73 2.41 10.14
N SER A 121 9.66 3.20 10.03
CA SER A 121 8.42 2.97 10.78
C SER A 121 7.74 1.65 10.40
N LYS A 122 7.71 1.32 9.10
CA LYS A 122 7.15 0.04 8.62
C LYS A 122 7.99 -1.15 9.11
N ALA A 123 9.33 -1.05 9.08
CA ALA A 123 10.20 -2.09 9.61
C ALA A 123 10.04 -2.30 11.13
N ARG A 124 9.83 -1.22 11.92
CA ARG A 124 9.53 -1.34 13.35
C ARG A 124 8.17 -1.97 13.60
N ALA A 125 7.14 -1.59 12.84
CA ALA A 125 5.82 -2.19 12.93
C ALA A 125 5.84 -3.69 12.61
N GLU A 126 6.60 -4.13 11.60
CA GLU A 126 6.79 -5.56 11.31
C GLU A 126 7.36 -6.30 12.52
N LYS A 127 8.38 -5.76 13.20
CA LYS A 127 8.94 -6.38 14.40
C LYS A 127 7.93 -6.53 15.53
N LEU A 128 7.03 -5.54 15.71
CA LEU A 128 5.94 -5.66 16.68
C LEU A 128 4.96 -6.78 16.30
N VAL A 129 4.61 -6.88 15.02
CA VAL A 129 3.76 -7.95 14.51
C VAL A 129 4.42 -9.31 14.68
N GLU A 130 5.70 -9.44 14.37
CA GLU A 130 6.48 -10.68 14.52
C GLU A 130 6.58 -11.13 15.98
N ALA A 131 6.71 -10.19 16.90
CA ALA A 131 6.76 -10.45 18.34
C ALA A 131 5.38 -10.63 19.00
N SER A 132 4.27 -10.42 18.26
CA SER A 132 2.91 -10.37 18.81
C SER A 132 2.40 -11.70 19.39
N GLY A 133 2.94 -12.83 18.93
CA GLY A 133 2.43 -14.17 19.25
C GLY A 133 1.21 -14.58 18.41
N LEU A 134 0.66 -13.69 17.56
CA LEU A 134 -0.45 -13.98 16.66
C LEU A 134 -0.04 -14.90 15.50
N ASP A 135 -1.02 -15.45 14.79
CA ASP A 135 -0.81 -16.04 13.46
C ASP A 135 -0.69 -14.91 12.42
N TRP A 136 0.50 -14.35 12.28
CA TRP A 136 0.72 -13.18 11.46
C TRP A 136 1.24 -13.52 10.05
N THR A 137 0.91 -12.63 9.10
CA THR A 137 1.52 -12.56 7.77
C THR A 137 1.83 -11.09 7.44
N ASN A 138 3.09 -10.78 7.14
CA ASN A 138 3.51 -9.45 6.67
C ASN A 138 3.50 -9.42 5.14
N VAL A 139 2.82 -8.45 4.56
CA VAL A 139 2.80 -8.20 3.12
C VAL A 139 3.57 -6.92 2.84
N ARG A 140 4.61 -6.98 2.03
CA ARG A 140 5.43 -5.85 1.59
C ARG A 140 5.10 -5.50 0.14
N PRO A 141 4.01 -4.81 -0.16
CA PRO A 141 3.71 -4.42 -1.53
C PRO A 141 4.77 -3.45 -2.06
N PRO A 142 5.07 -3.52 -3.37
CA PRO A 142 5.84 -2.51 -4.09
C PRO A 142 4.98 -1.25 -4.34
N GLY A 143 5.28 -0.51 -5.40
CA GLY A 143 4.41 0.56 -5.88
C GLY A 143 3.02 0.02 -6.23
N VAL A 144 2.02 0.40 -5.43
CA VAL A 144 0.61 0.03 -5.67
C VAL A 144 -0.04 1.10 -6.53
N TYR A 145 -0.68 0.70 -7.63
CA TYR A 145 -1.35 1.60 -8.55
C TYR A 145 -2.75 1.10 -8.90
N GLY A 146 -3.60 1.98 -9.43
CA GLY A 146 -4.95 1.61 -9.83
C GLY A 146 -5.97 2.74 -9.66
N PRO A 147 -7.26 2.45 -9.81
CA PRO A 147 -8.35 3.40 -9.58
C PRO A 147 -8.26 4.07 -8.20
N ARG A 148 -8.42 5.40 -8.14
CA ARG A 148 -8.34 6.24 -6.93
C ARG A 148 -6.93 6.46 -6.36
N ASP A 149 -5.87 5.94 -7.01
CA ASP A 149 -4.50 6.22 -6.61
C ASP A 149 -4.11 7.67 -6.96
N VAL A 150 -3.54 8.37 -5.97
CA VAL A 150 -3.10 9.76 -6.12
C VAL A 150 -1.59 9.88 -6.35
N ASP A 151 -0.82 8.84 -6.05
CA ASP A 151 0.64 8.88 -6.15
C ASP A 151 1.11 8.61 -7.59
N TYR A 152 0.69 7.49 -8.18
CA TYR A 152 0.95 7.23 -9.60
C TYR A 152 0.21 8.20 -10.53
N PHE A 153 -0.93 8.73 -10.10
CA PHE A 153 -1.67 9.73 -10.86
C PHE A 153 -0.78 10.89 -11.33
N GLU A 154 0.17 11.34 -10.50
CA GLU A 154 1.08 12.43 -10.91
C GLU A 154 1.96 12.03 -12.11
N MET A 155 2.35 10.76 -12.23
CA MET A 155 3.07 10.27 -13.42
C MET A 155 2.17 10.24 -14.66
N PHE A 156 0.92 9.79 -14.52
CA PHE A 156 -0.07 9.83 -15.60
C PHE A 156 -0.37 11.26 -16.06
N ARG A 157 -0.54 12.18 -15.10
CA ARG A 157 -0.77 13.59 -15.37
C ARG A 157 0.40 14.22 -16.13
N SER A 158 1.62 13.91 -15.73
CA SER A 158 2.85 14.36 -16.38
C SER A 158 2.98 13.76 -17.79
N ALA A 159 2.72 12.46 -17.92
CA ALA A 159 2.77 11.74 -19.20
C ALA A 159 1.81 12.31 -20.24
N ARG A 160 0.67 12.87 -19.82
CA ARG A 160 -0.29 13.56 -20.72
C ARG A 160 0.34 14.73 -21.48
N PHE A 161 1.37 15.35 -20.91
CA PHE A 161 2.14 16.41 -21.56
C PHE A 161 3.40 15.90 -22.29
N GLY A 162 3.60 14.57 -22.35
CA GLY A 162 4.75 13.95 -23.02
C GLY A 162 6.05 13.99 -22.22
N PHE A 163 6.00 14.25 -20.90
CA PHE A 163 7.16 14.38 -20.05
C PHE A 163 6.97 13.66 -18.72
N VAL A 164 7.91 12.81 -18.33
CA VAL A 164 7.90 12.11 -17.04
C VAL A 164 9.31 12.19 -16.43
N PRO A 165 9.54 13.06 -15.43
CA PRO A 165 10.83 13.09 -14.74
C PRO A 165 11.00 11.84 -13.89
N LEU A 166 12.16 11.21 -13.99
CA LEU A 166 12.48 9.96 -13.30
C LEU A 166 13.53 10.19 -12.21
N PRO A 167 13.51 9.40 -11.12
CA PRO A 167 14.64 9.33 -10.20
C PRO A 167 15.88 8.73 -10.92
N PRO A 168 17.05 8.72 -10.28
CA PRO A 168 18.22 8.00 -10.80
C PRO A 168 17.89 6.58 -11.24
N GLY A 169 18.66 6.04 -12.17
CA GLY A 169 18.37 4.73 -12.79
C GLY A 169 18.17 3.61 -11.79
N GLY A 170 17.19 2.76 -12.06
CA GLY A 170 16.83 1.63 -11.21
C GLY A 170 15.65 0.87 -11.76
N ALA A 171 15.23 -0.16 -11.01
CA ALA A 171 14.07 -0.97 -11.30
C ALA A 171 13.16 -1.14 -10.06
N SER A 172 11.88 -1.29 -10.30
CA SER A 172 10.88 -1.53 -9.25
C SER A 172 9.81 -2.50 -9.74
N SER A 173 9.33 -3.35 -8.85
CA SER A 173 8.07 -4.04 -9.06
C SER A 173 6.89 -3.08 -8.88
N ILE A 174 5.75 -3.43 -9.43
CA ILE A 174 4.46 -2.76 -9.23
C ILE A 174 3.39 -3.82 -8.96
N ILE A 175 2.26 -3.41 -8.38
CA ILE A 175 1.09 -4.28 -8.22
C ILE A 175 -0.19 -3.48 -8.41
N HIS A 176 -1.14 -4.03 -9.16
CA HIS A 176 -2.46 -3.43 -9.26
C HIS A 176 -3.23 -3.57 -7.94
N VAL A 177 -3.93 -2.51 -7.52
CA VAL A 177 -4.62 -2.47 -6.22
C VAL A 177 -5.66 -3.58 -6.04
N THR A 178 -6.31 -3.99 -7.13
CA THR A 178 -7.27 -5.12 -7.11
C THR A 178 -6.56 -6.44 -6.77
N ASP A 179 -5.39 -6.68 -7.34
CA ASP A 179 -4.61 -7.89 -7.05
C ASP A 179 -4.08 -7.89 -5.62
N LEU A 180 -3.63 -6.74 -5.12
CA LEU A 180 -3.27 -6.61 -3.70
C LEU A 180 -4.47 -6.89 -2.80
N ALA A 181 -5.64 -6.32 -3.10
CA ALA A 181 -6.85 -6.56 -2.32
C ALA A 181 -7.28 -8.03 -2.31
N ARG A 182 -7.23 -8.70 -3.48
CA ARG A 182 -7.47 -10.16 -3.59
C ARG A 182 -6.49 -10.96 -2.75
N LEU A 183 -5.21 -10.61 -2.77
CA LEU A 183 -4.20 -11.24 -1.93
C LEU A 183 -4.53 -11.09 -0.44
N LEU A 184 -4.86 -9.87 0.01
CA LEU A 184 -5.14 -9.63 1.42
C LEU A 184 -6.31 -10.47 1.93
N LEU A 185 -7.36 -10.64 1.13
CA LEU A 185 -8.49 -11.51 1.46
C LEU A 185 -8.09 -12.99 1.39
N ALA A 186 -7.39 -13.43 0.34
CA ALA A 186 -6.92 -14.81 0.22
C ALA A 186 -6.03 -15.24 1.41
N LEU A 187 -5.26 -14.34 1.99
CA LEU A 187 -4.43 -14.61 3.16
C LEU A 187 -5.26 -14.86 4.43
N VAL A 188 -6.51 -14.40 4.50
CA VAL A 188 -7.39 -14.61 5.65
C VAL A 188 -7.68 -16.10 5.83
N ASP A 189 -8.06 -16.77 4.77
CA ASP A 189 -8.50 -18.18 4.79
C ASP A 189 -7.41 -19.17 4.35
N ALA A 190 -6.24 -18.68 3.94
CA ALA A 190 -5.14 -19.52 3.48
C ALA A 190 -4.68 -20.51 4.57
N PRO A 191 -4.30 -21.75 4.18
CA PRO A 191 -3.77 -22.73 5.12
C PRO A 191 -2.58 -22.16 5.92
N PRO A 192 -2.58 -22.24 7.26
CA PRO A 192 -1.50 -21.68 8.10
C PRO A 192 -0.11 -22.18 7.71
N ALA A 193 0.02 -23.41 7.26
CA ALA A 193 1.30 -23.98 6.83
C ALA A 193 1.96 -23.20 5.69
N LEU A 194 1.18 -22.51 4.84
CA LEU A 194 1.67 -21.75 3.71
C LEU A 194 1.99 -20.29 4.04
N VAL A 195 1.30 -19.70 5.04
CA VAL A 195 1.30 -18.24 5.21
C VAL A 195 1.64 -17.76 6.62
N ARG A 196 1.55 -18.63 7.63
CA ARG A 196 1.82 -18.27 9.02
C ARG A 196 3.28 -17.89 9.23
N ARG A 197 3.51 -16.73 9.88
CA ARG A 197 4.83 -16.19 10.18
C ARG A 197 5.70 -16.04 8.93
N ARG A 198 5.07 -15.56 7.85
CA ARG A 198 5.72 -15.33 6.56
C ARG A 198 5.70 -13.84 6.22
N VAL A 199 6.72 -13.45 5.47
CA VAL A 199 6.80 -12.14 4.81
C VAL A 199 6.69 -12.38 3.31
N PHE A 200 5.77 -11.70 2.65
CA PHE A 200 5.58 -11.79 1.20
C PHE A 200 5.83 -10.45 0.52
N GLU A 201 6.44 -10.49 -0.66
CA GLU A 201 6.66 -9.36 -1.56
C GLU A 201 5.89 -9.61 -2.88
N PRO A 202 4.56 -9.35 -2.89
CA PRO A 202 3.74 -9.59 -4.09
C PRO A 202 4.00 -8.51 -5.15
N ASP A 203 3.93 -8.91 -6.43
CA ASP A 203 4.02 -7.99 -7.57
C ASP A 203 3.18 -8.50 -8.77
N ASP A 204 3.33 -7.86 -9.94
CA ASP A 204 2.67 -8.23 -11.20
C ASP A 204 3.33 -9.42 -11.91
N ALA A 205 4.22 -10.15 -11.23
CA ALA A 205 4.99 -11.29 -11.72
C ALA A 205 5.93 -10.98 -12.90
N ARG A 206 6.19 -9.71 -13.20
CA ARG A 206 7.19 -9.33 -14.23
C ARG A 206 8.59 -9.65 -13.73
N GLU A 207 9.28 -10.54 -14.43
CA GLU A 207 10.65 -10.90 -14.11
C GLU A 207 11.58 -9.68 -14.18
N GLY A 208 12.39 -9.46 -13.14
CA GLY A 208 13.27 -8.29 -13.02
C GLY A 208 12.55 -6.96 -12.77
N GLY A 209 11.22 -6.96 -12.64
CA GLY A 209 10.39 -5.76 -12.44
C GLY A 209 10.42 -4.81 -13.65
N TRP A 210 10.20 -3.55 -13.40
CA TRP A 210 10.15 -2.48 -14.39
C TRP A 210 11.31 -1.52 -14.18
N SER A 211 12.14 -1.29 -15.21
CA SER A 211 13.02 -0.12 -15.16
C SER A 211 12.15 1.16 -15.15
N HIS A 212 12.64 2.22 -14.51
CA HIS A 212 11.89 3.47 -14.45
C HIS A 212 11.49 4.00 -15.85
N LYS A 213 12.35 3.79 -16.87
CA LYS A 213 12.04 4.18 -18.26
C LYS A 213 10.95 3.34 -18.89
N GLU A 214 10.96 2.02 -18.67
CA GLU A 214 9.91 1.12 -19.19
C GLU A 214 8.57 1.48 -18.59
N LEU A 215 8.53 1.69 -17.26
CA LEU A 215 7.29 2.09 -16.56
C LEU A 215 6.77 3.43 -17.09
N ALA A 216 7.63 4.43 -17.25
CA ALA A 216 7.23 5.72 -17.81
C ALA A 216 6.68 5.58 -19.25
N ARG A 217 7.30 4.75 -20.10
CA ARG A 217 6.80 4.48 -21.45
C ARG A 217 5.47 3.75 -21.46
N ALA A 218 5.29 2.77 -20.56
CA ALA A 218 4.01 2.06 -20.41
C ALA A 218 2.89 3.01 -19.97
N ILE A 219 3.15 3.92 -19.03
CA ILE A 219 2.22 4.98 -18.62
C ILE A 219 1.94 5.92 -19.82
N GLY A 220 2.96 6.31 -20.56
CA GLY A 220 2.79 7.12 -21.79
C GLY A 220 1.89 6.44 -22.81
N LYS A 221 2.09 5.14 -23.06
CA LYS A 221 1.21 4.32 -23.91
C LYS A 221 -0.22 4.28 -23.37
N ALA A 222 -0.41 4.13 -22.06
CA ALA A 222 -1.71 4.10 -21.42
C ALA A 222 -2.50 5.42 -21.56
N VAL A 223 -1.81 6.57 -21.55
CA VAL A 223 -2.43 7.87 -21.81
C VAL A 223 -2.53 8.22 -23.29
N GLY A 224 -1.98 7.39 -24.20
CA GLY A 224 -2.01 7.60 -25.65
C GLY A 224 -0.94 8.57 -26.17
N ARG A 225 0.19 8.73 -25.45
CA ARG A 225 1.23 9.69 -25.83
C ARG A 225 2.65 9.16 -25.59
N PRO A 226 3.58 9.32 -26.54
CA PRO A 226 4.99 9.06 -26.30
C PRO A 226 5.53 10.03 -25.24
N VAL A 227 6.42 9.55 -24.38
CA VAL A 227 6.97 10.36 -23.29
C VAL A 227 8.48 10.49 -23.39
N PHE A 228 8.99 11.67 -23.15
CA PHE A 228 10.39 11.93 -22.82
C PHE A 228 10.57 11.76 -21.30
N ALA A 229 11.41 10.81 -20.89
CA ALA A 229 11.57 10.39 -19.52
C ALA A 229 13.04 10.47 -19.08
N PRO A 230 13.55 11.68 -18.74
CA PRO A 230 14.93 11.86 -18.31
C PRO A 230 15.11 11.45 -16.84
N HIS A 231 16.25 10.82 -16.55
CA HIS A 231 16.67 10.63 -15.16
C HIS A 231 17.21 11.94 -14.60
N LEU A 232 16.67 12.34 -13.45
CA LEU A 232 17.11 13.52 -12.71
C LEU A 232 18.13 13.11 -11.63
N PRO A 233 19.23 13.86 -11.47
CA PRO A 233 20.12 13.68 -10.33
C PRO A 233 19.40 13.87 -9.01
N ARG A 234 19.85 13.16 -7.96
CA ARG A 234 19.28 13.29 -6.61
C ARG A 234 19.23 14.75 -6.11
N SER A 235 20.28 15.52 -6.39
CA SER A 235 20.34 16.95 -6.00
C SER A 235 19.19 17.79 -6.58
N VAL A 236 18.75 17.47 -7.81
CA VAL A 236 17.60 18.14 -8.44
C VAL A 236 16.30 17.74 -7.74
N LEU A 237 16.14 16.47 -7.37
CA LEU A 237 14.98 15.99 -6.61
C LEU A 237 14.93 16.58 -5.21
N ASP A 238 16.08 16.71 -4.52
CA ASP A 238 16.19 17.35 -3.21
C ASP A 238 15.81 18.84 -3.29
N ALA A 239 16.25 19.54 -4.33
CA ALA A 239 15.86 20.93 -4.58
C ALA A 239 14.35 21.06 -4.85
N ALA A 240 13.80 20.16 -5.70
CA ALA A 240 12.37 20.12 -6.00
C ALA A 240 11.53 19.83 -4.76
N ALA A 241 11.98 18.94 -3.86
CA ALA A 241 11.31 18.66 -2.59
C ALA A 241 11.26 19.90 -1.67
N LYS A 242 12.35 20.68 -1.61
CA LYS A 242 12.37 21.95 -0.85
C LYS A 242 11.37 22.96 -1.43
N VAL A 243 11.32 23.10 -2.74
CA VAL A 243 10.34 23.98 -3.43
C VAL A 243 8.92 23.51 -3.19
N ASP A 244 8.64 22.19 -3.32
CA ASP A 244 7.30 21.66 -3.08
C ASP A 244 6.83 21.92 -1.65
N ARG A 245 7.72 21.75 -0.66
CA ARG A 245 7.43 22.09 0.74
C ARG A 245 7.19 23.58 0.94
N MET A 246 7.97 24.44 0.28
CA MET A 246 7.79 25.89 0.37
C MET A 246 6.45 26.36 -0.19
N VAL A 247 6.00 25.74 -1.30
CA VAL A 247 4.76 26.11 -2.01
C VAL A 247 3.53 25.47 -1.36
N ARG A 248 3.60 24.20 -0.94
CA ARG A 248 2.46 23.42 -0.46
C ARG A 248 2.44 23.19 1.05
N GLY A 249 3.51 23.58 1.77
CA GLY A 249 3.61 23.35 3.21
C GLY A 249 3.46 21.87 3.58
N ASP A 250 2.55 21.58 4.51
CA ASP A 250 2.27 20.23 4.98
C ASP A 250 1.55 19.34 3.95
N LYS A 251 1.10 19.92 2.82
CA LYS A 251 0.50 19.20 1.70
C LYS A 251 1.53 18.82 0.63
N ALA A 252 2.83 19.03 0.87
CA ALA A 252 3.89 18.64 -0.04
C ALA A 252 3.85 17.15 -0.33
N ARG A 253 3.96 16.78 -1.61
CA ARG A 253 3.94 15.38 -2.05
C ARG A 253 5.35 14.83 -2.26
N LEU A 254 6.26 15.67 -2.73
CA LEU A 254 7.69 15.34 -2.84
C LEU A 254 8.39 15.84 -1.58
N THR A 255 8.67 14.93 -0.66
CA THR A 255 9.38 15.22 0.58
C THR A 255 10.81 14.68 0.52
N ALA A 256 11.71 15.18 1.37
CA ALA A 256 13.06 14.65 1.50
C ALA A 256 13.05 13.16 1.86
N ASP A 257 12.11 12.74 2.71
CA ASP A 257 11.89 11.34 3.07
C ASP A 257 11.57 10.50 1.83
N ARG A 258 10.66 11.00 0.98
CA ARG A 258 10.28 10.34 -0.27
C ARG A 258 11.44 10.27 -1.26
N VAL A 259 12.23 11.33 -1.40
CA VAL A 259 13.45 11.31 -2.22
C VAL A 259 14.45 10.27 -1.72
N GLY A 260 14.55 10.10 -0.39
CA GLY A 260 15.42 9.11 0.24
C GLY A 260 15.20 7.70 -0.32
N TYR A 261 13.96 7.21 -0.30
CA TYR A 261 13.70 5.84 -0.75
C TYR A 261 13.51 5.74 -2.27
N MET A 262 12.92 6.74 -2.95
CA MET A 262 12.68 6.65 -4.39
C MET A 262 13.96 6.67 -5.24
N THR A 263 15.08 7.13 -4.68
CA THR A 263 16.39 7.11 -5.35
C THR A 263 17.17 5.81 -5.17
N HIS A 264 16.64 4.86 -4.41
CA HIS A 264 17.25 3.52 -4.29
C HIS A 264 17.12 2.74 -5.61
N PRO A 265 18.19 2.06 -6.06
CA PRO A 265 18.22 1.49 -7.41
C PRO A 265 17.38 0.21 -7.58
N ASN A 266 16.98 -0.44 -6.49
CA ASN A 266 16.35 -1.76 -6.59
C ASN A 266 15.15 -1.93 -5.63
N TRP A 267 13.96 -1.70 -6.14
CA TRP A 267 12.70 -2.02 -5.49
C TRP A 267 11.96 -3.19 -6.15
N VAL A 268 12.70 -4.14 -6.73
CA VAL A 268 12.13 -5.37 -7.30
C VAL A 268 11.80 -6.34 -6.16
N ALA A 269 10.63 -6.95 -6.20
CA ALA A 269 10.21 -8.00 -5.29
C ALA A 269 11.15 -9.22 -5.40
N ARG A 270 11.49 -9.81 -4.27
CA ARG A 270 12.42 -10.95 -4.23
C ARG A 270 11.66 -12.25 -4.52
N SER A 271 12.19 -13.05 -5.45
CA SER A 271 11.59 -14.34 -5.80
C SER A 271 11.42 -15.30 -4.61
N ALA A 272 12.33 -15.25 -3.64
CA ALA A 272 12.24 -16.05 -2.41
C ALA A 272 11.09 -15.62 -1.48
N MET A 273 10.50 -14.45 -1.70
CA MET A 273 9.39 -13.89 -0.90
C MET A 273 8.06 -13.89 -1.68
N LYS A 274 7.96 -14.63 -2.77
CA LYS A 274 6.70 -14.78 -3.52
C LYS A 274 5.62 -15.47 -2.68
N VAL A 275 4.39 -15.06 -2.91
CA VAL A 275 3.21 -15.77 -2.39
C VAL A 275 3.12 -17.12 -3.07
N PRO A 276 2.87 -18.22 -2.35
CA PRO A 276 2.63 -19.53 -2.98
C PRO A 276 1.45 -19.46 -3.96
N GLU A 277 1.61 -20.02 -5.16
CA GLU A 277 0.56 -20.03 -6.19
C GLU A 277 -0.74 -20.69 -5.73
N ALA A 278 -0.65 -21.68 -4.83
CA ALA A 278 -1.80 -22.30 -4.20
C ALA A 278 -2.64 -21.34 -3.34
N VAL A 279 -2.09 -20.16 -2.96
CA VAL A 279 -2.77 -19.12 -2.18
C VAL A 279 -3.23 -18.01 -3.09
N TRP A 280 -2.34 -17.52 -3.96
CA TRP A 280 -2.64 -16.38 -4.82
C TRP A 280 -1.61 -16.24 -5.95
N SER A 281 -2.09 -15.71 -7.07
CA SER A 281 -1.27 -15.21 -8.18
C SER A 281 -1.85 -13.91 -8.73
N PRO A 282 -1.01 -13.00 -9.29
CA PRO A 282 -1.51 -11.79 -9.92
C PRO A 282 -2.36 -12.16 -11.16
N SER A 283 -3.42 -11.41 -11.38
CA SER A 283 -4.33 -11.56 -12.52
C SER A 283 -4.30 -10.38 -13.48
N VAL A 284 -3.68 -9.29 -13.05
CA VAL A 284 -3.60 -8.04 -13.82
C VAL A 284 -2.15 -7.82 -14.21
N SER A 285 -1.84 -7.92 -15.51
CA SER A 285 -0.50 -7.55 -16.00
C SER A 285 -0.28 -6.04 -15.86
N GLY A 286 1.00 -5.64 -15.72
CA GLY A 286 1.32 -4.22 -15.55
C GLY A 286 0.80 -3.36 -16.70
N GLU A 287 0.94 -3.81 -17.96
CA GLU A 287 0.45 -3.08 -19.14
C GLU A 287 -1.08 -2.90 -19.13
N GLU A 288 -1.82 -3.97 -18.88
CA GLU A 288 -3.29 -3.93 -18.83
C GLU A 288 -3.80 -3.09 -17.67
N GLY A 289 -3.20 -3.24 -16.50
CA GLY A 289 -3.54 -2.48 -15.31
C GLY A 289 -3.30 -0.99 -15.48
N LEU A 290 -2.15 -0.59 -16.05
CA LEU A 290 -1.84 0.80 -16.35
C LEU A 290 -2.83 1.38 -17.37
N ALA A 291 -3.19 0.62 -18.42
CA ALA A 291 -4.19 1.05 -19.39
C ALA A 291 -5.59 1.21 -18.77
N ALA A 292 -6.01 0.26 -17.93
CA ALA A 292 -7.27 0.33 -17.19
C ALA A 292 -7.30 1.51 -16.22
N THR A 293 -6.21 1.76 -15.51
CA THR A 293 -6.05 2.91 -14.60
C THR A 293 -6.17 4.24 -15.35
N ALA A 294 -5.51 4.37 -16.51
CA ALA A 294 -5.62 5.58 -17.35
C ALA A 294 -7.06 5.82 -17.85
N ARG A 295 -7.78 4.75 -18.22
CA ARG A 295 -9.20 4.85 -18.57
C ARG A 295 -10.02 5.36 -17.38
N TRP A 296 -9.84 4.74 -16.21
CA TRP A 296 -10.55 5.16 -15.01
C TRP A 296 -10.31 6.65 -14.67
N TYR A 297 -9.07 7.13 -14.77
CA TYR A 297 -8.76 8.53 -14.53
C TYR A 297 -9.49 9.47 -15.52
N ARG A 298 -9.59 9.08 -16.80
CA ARG A 298 -10.35 9.85 -17.79
C ARG A 298 -11.84 9.84 -17.50
N ASP A 299 -12.41 8.67 -17.25
CA ASP A 299 -13.84 8.49 -17.02
C ASP A 299 -14.34 9.21 -15.76
N ASN A 300 -13.45 9.44 -14.79
CA ASN A 300 -13.73 10.16 -13.55
C ASN A 300 -13.22 11.61 -13.54
N GLY A 301 -12.78 12.15 -14.67
CA GLY A 301 -12.40 13.55 -14.82
C GLY A 301 -11.08 13.93 -14.10
N TRP A 302 -10.19 12.96 -13.87
CA TRP A 302 -8.89 13.21 -13.27
C TRP A 302 -7.83 13.57 -14.34
N LEU A 303 -7.95 13.04 -15.56
CA LEU A 303 -7.08 13.30 -16.73
C LEU A 303 -7.81 14.07 -17.82
#